data_1f4ef4d2545722316725cd4447c5181c
#
_entry.id   1f4ef4d2545722316725cd4447c5181c
#
_cell.length_a   1.000
_cell.length_b   1.000
_cell.length_c   1.000
_cell.angle_alpha   90.00
_cell.angle_beta   90.00
_cell.angle_gamma   90.00
#
_symmetry.space_group_name_H-M   'P 1'
#
loop_
_entity.id
_entity.type
_entity.pdbx_description
1 polymer ?
#
loop_
_entity_poly.entity_id
_entity_poly.type
_entity_poly.pdbx_seq_one_letter_code
_entity_poly.pdbx_strand_id
1 'polypeptide(L)'
;MRRLVLPLLASLLVLSPLARAEVVDNLYQVREPVTSQQPDERNAALKRALQVLAGRLTGNPQAGQTPGLASALAAPESLISQYSYDAGPPEVLVANFDPAATERALGQAGLSVWGANRPVVMIWWLNDADSGATLVGDGQPASTGVQRGAQRAGLPIRLPLADLNEQLAGTAANIDASDPTALRQASERYGANALLAVHAKPQGNGWQAQWRLWNGSAADQGSSQAADQEALATAVLQDVAARLSKKFVSRPGTTQPLTLVADNSNFERYAQLQKVLEPLSSRLVKVEGTQLTYNLTANPDQLQAQLGLAGLQPASAPAATAAPATPAAATPGAPVDATATPSAPVAQPAPSAQPARTTLYFRWP
;
A
#
# COMPACT_ATOMS: atom_id res chain seq x y z
N MET A 1 -56.22 19.62 -29.54
CA MET A 1 -55.36 19.84 -28.37
C MET A 1 -54.48 18.59 -28.19
N ARG A 2 -53.31 18.60 -28.78
CA ARG A 2 -52.32 17.50 -28.71
C ARG A 2 -51.39 17.74 -27.55
N ARG A 3 -51.44 16.92 -26.51
CA ARG A 3 -50.52 16.96 -25.39
C ARG A 3 -49.25 16.17 -25.77
N LEU A 4 -48.15 16.86 -25.98
CA LEU A 4 -46.82 16.28 -26.06
C LEU A 4 -46.35 15.87 -24.63
N VAL A 5 -46.18 14.58 -24.40
CA VAL A 5 -45.52 14.05 -23.23
C VAL A 5 -44.08 13.82 -23.56
N LEU A 6 -43.22 14.65 -22.99
CA LEU A 6 -41.75 14.53 -23.08
C LEU A 6 -41.29 13.46 -22.07
N PRO A 7 -40.58 12.38 -22.42
CA PRO A 7 -39.97 11.50 -21.46
C PRO A 7 -38.70 12.13 -20.92
N LEU A 8 -38.71 12.46 -19.64
CA LEU A 8 -37.53 12.88 -18.88
C LEU A 8 -36.66 11.64 -18.62
N LEU A 9 -35.64 11.45 -19.44
CA LEU A 9 -34.63 10.39 -19.27
C LEU A 9 -33.68 10.81 -18.14
N ALA A 10 -33.98 10.41 -16.92
CA ALA A 10 -33.09 10.58 -15.77
C ALA A 10 -31.90 9.63 -15.93
N SER A 11 -30.77 10.14 -16.45
CA SER A 11 -29.49 9.44 -16.42
C SER A 11 -29.03 9.34 -14.98
N LEU A 12 -29.23 8.19 -14.36
CA LEU A 12 -28.67 7.84 -13.07
C LEU A 12 -27.13 7.62 -13.28
N LEU A 13 -26.34 8.67 -13.04
CA LEU A 13 -24.88 8.52 -12.92
C LEU A 13 -24.61 7.67 -11.68
N VAL A 14 -24.28 6.41 -11.90
CA VAL A 14 -23.75 5.52 -10.87
C VAL A 14 -22.34 6.03 -10.57
N LEU A 15 -22.19 6.90 -9.56
CA LEU A 15 -20.89 7.21 -8.96
C LEU A 15 -20.43 5.95 -8.20
N SER A 16 -19.67 5.09 -8.87
CA SER A 16 -18.95 4.03 -8.17
C SER A 16 -17.89 4.70 -7.27
N PRO A 17 -17.87 4.45 -5.95
CA PRO A 17 -16.80 4.94 -5.10
C PRO A 17 -15.50 4.32 -5.57
N LEU A 18 -14.58 5.13 -6.06
CA LEU A 18 -13.21 4.71 -6.37
C LEU A 18 -12.53 4.32 -5.07
N ALA A 19 -12.20 3.05 -4.92
CA ALA A 19 -11.37 2.58 -3.81
C ALA A 19 -10.02 3.31 -3.85
N ARG A 20 -9.77 4.18 -2.88
CA ARG A 20 -8.53 4.94 -2.77
C ARG A 20 -7.66 4.32 -1.69
N ALA A 21 -6.34 4.25 -1.93
CA ALA A 21 -5.40 4.02 -0.85
C ALA A 21 -5.53 5.14 0.18
N GLU A 22 -5.53 4.78 1.44
CA GLU A 22 -5.56 5.73 2.54
C GLU A 22 -4.13 5.95 3.04
N VAL A 23 -3.76 7.20 3.24
CA VAL A 23 -2.52 7.55 3.92
C VAL A 23 -2.73 7.26 5.39
N VAL A 24 -1.89 6.40 5.96
CA VAL A 24 -1.96 6.07 7.39
C VAL A 24 -1.45 7.26 8.18
N ASP A 25 -2.36 7.95 8.85
CA ASP A 25 -1.99 9.00 9.80
C ASP A 25 -1.24 8.39 10.99
N ASN A 26 -0.29 9.15 11.54
CA ASN A 26 0.49 8.74 12.70
C ASN A 26 1.27 7.42 12.54
N LEU A 27 1.69 7.09 11.31
CA LEU A 27 2.46 5.87 11.02
C LEU A 27 3.72 5.74 11.90
N TYR A 28 4.36 6.86 12.22
CA TYR A 28 5.57 6.96 13.05
C TYR A 28 5.30 7.22 14.54
N GLN A 29 4.03 7.23 14.95
CA GLN A 29 3.66 7.34 16.36
C GLN A 29 3.42 5.95 16.95
N VAL A 30 4.06 5.64 18.07
CA VAL A 30 3.85 4.38 18.81
C VAL A 30 3.40 4.67 20.23
N ARG A 31 2.48 3.88 20.71
CA ARG A 31 1.91 3.95 22.06
C ARG A 31 2.31 2.69 22.83
N GLU A 32 3.06 2.87 23.90
CA GLU A 32 3.53 1.75 24.74
C GLU A 32 3.11 1.94 26.19
N PRO A 33 2.50 0.94 26.82
CA PRO A 33 2.18 1.01 28.23
C PRO A 33 3.45 1.05 29.08
N VAL A 34 3.42 1.87 30.14
CA VAL A 34 4.51 2.04 31.07
C VAL A 34 4.02 1.89 32.50
N THR A 35 4.90 1.48 33.40
CA THR A 35 4.61 1.36 34.84
C THR A 35 5.05 2.61 35.62
N SER A 36 5.93 3.42 35.03
CA SER A 36 6.39 4.70 35.59
C SER A 36 7.03 5.58 34.53
N GLN A 37 7.24 6.86 34.86
CA GLN A 37 7.94 7.83 33.99
C GLN A 37 9.46 7.88 34.26
N GLN A 38 9.98 6.95 35.06
CA GLN A 38 11.41 6.90 35.36
C GLN A 38 12.24 6.68 34.09
N PRO A 39 13.48 7.22 34.01
CA PRO A 39 14.31 7.14 32.82
C PRO A 39 14.53 5.71 32.29
N ASP A 40 14.74 4.74 33.18
CA ASP A 40 14.99 3.36 32.80
C ASP A 40 13.76 2.71 32.15
N GLU A 41 12.55 2.91 32.73
CA GLU A 41 11.30 2.42 32.16
C GLU A 41 10.98 3.13 30.84
N ARG A 42 11.20 4.45 30.77
CA ARG A 42 11.03 5.21 29.52
C ARG A 42 11.93 4.64 28.43
N ASN A 43 13.22 4.41 28.71
CA ASN A 43 14.16 3.86 27.74
C ASN A 43 13.76 2.43 27.31
N ALA A 44 13.29 1.62 28.23
CA ALA A 44 12.76 0.29 27.94
C ALA A 44 11.51 0.37 27.03
N ALA A 45 10.60 1.30 27.32
CA ALA A 45 9.40 1.54 26.51
C ALA A 45 9.74 2.06 25.10
N LEU A 46 10.72 2.98 24.99
CA LEU A 46 11.18 3.47 23.69
C LEU A 46 11.82 2.36 22.83
N LYS A 47 12.55 1.42 23.46
CA LYS A 47 13.06 0.22 22.76
C LYS A 47 11.92 -0.66 22.24
N ARG A 48 10.90 -0.94 23.06
CA ARG A 48 9.71 -1.69 22.64
C ARG A 48 8.97 -0.95 21.51
N ALA A 49 8.82 0.37 21.64
CA ALA A 49 8.21 1.21 20.62
C ALA A 49 8.95 1.15 19.28
N LEU A 50 10.29 1.21 19.30
CA LEU A 50 11.09 1.09 18.08
C LEU A 50 10.96 -0.30 17.43
N GLN A 51 10.89 -1.37 18.23
CA GLN A 51 10.65 -2.73 17.72
C GLN A 51 9.28 -2.85 17.04
N VAL A 52 8.23 -2.29 17.66
CA VAL A 52 6.89 -2.23 17.07
C VAL A 52 6.90 -1.43 15.78
N LEU A 53 7.56 -0.27 15.78
CA LEU A 53 7.66 0.59 14.62
C LEU A 53 8.40 -0.10 13.47
N ALA A 54 9.51 -0.79 13.74
CA ALA A 54 10.23 -1.57 12.73
C ALA A 54 9.33 -2.63 12.09
N GLY A 55 8.57 -3.38 12.90
CA GLY A 55 7.59 -4.34 12.39
C GLY A 55 6.51 -3.68 11.53
N ARG A 56 5.96 -2.56 11.99
CA ARG A 56 4.94 -1.77 11.29
C ARG A 56 5.44 -1.21 9.95
N LEU A 57 6.65 -0.64 9.93
CA LEU A 57 7.22 0.00 8.75
C LEU A 57 7.72 -1.00 7.71
N THR A 58 8.07 -2.22 8.10
CA THR A 58 8.55 -3.24 7.17
C THR A 58 7.48 -4.26 6.79
N GLY A 59 6.37 -4.31 7.55
CA GLY A 59 5.39 -5.38 7.46
C GLY A 59 5.92 -6.73 7.97
N ASN A 60 7.11 -6.76 8.58
CA ASN A 60 7.69 -7.97 9.17
C ASN A 60 7.68 -7.86 10.70
N PRO A 61 6.85 -8.63 11.42
CA PRO A 61 6.78 -8.58 12.89
C PRO A 61 8.12 -8.81 13.58
N GLN A 62 9.06 -9.52 12.94
CA GLN A 62 10.38 -9.83 13.48
C GLN A 62 11.45 -8.76 13.15
N ALA A 63 11.10 -7.72 12.39
CA ALA A 63 12.07 -6.71 11.98
C ALA A 63 12.77 -6.02 13.15
N GLY A 64 12.06 -5.81 14.25
CA GLY A 64 12.63 -5.23 15.48
C GLY A 64 13.73 -6.08 16.15
N GLN A 65 13.88 -7.35 15.74
CA GLN A 65 14.91 -8.27 16.27
C GLN A 65 16.11 -8.40 15.31
N THR A 66 16.12 -7.65 14.19
CA THR A 66 17.21 -7.68 13.22
C THR A 66 18.51 -7.17 13.84
N PRO A 67 19.63 -7.92 13.75
CA PRO A 67 20.90 -7.50 14.37
C PRO A 67 21.38 -6.11 13.92
N GLY A 68 21.08 -5.72 12.68
CA GLY A 68 21.42 -4.38 12.14
C GLY A 68 20.74 -3.22 12.86
N LEU A 69 19.68 -3.46 13.65
CA LEU A 69 19.03 -2.44 14.47
C LEU A 69 19.59 -2.31 15.89
N ALA A 70 20.61 -3.12 16.26
CA ALA A 70 21.15 -3.13 17.62
C ALA A 70 21.61 -1.76 18.11
N SER A 71 22.28 -0.98 17.27
CA SER A 71 22.73 0.38 17.60
C SER A 71 21.57 1.35 17.82
N ALA A 72 20.55 1.30 16.98
CA ALA A 72 19.34 2.11 17.13
C ALA A 72 18.54 1.74 18.39
N LEU A 73 18.46 0.44 18.71
CA LEU A 73 17.84 -0.06 19.93
C LEU A 73 18.64 0.27 21.20
N ALA A 74 19.97 0.46 21.09
CA ALA A 74 20.79 0.91 22.22
C ALA A 74 20.55 2.39 22.57
N ALA A 75 20.21 3.22 21.57
CA ALA A 75 19.98 4.65 21.74
C ALA A 75 18.69 5.10 21.00
N PRO A 76 17.51 4.59 21.37
CA PRO A 76 16.25 4.86 20.65
C PRO A 76 15.86 6.34 20.69
N GLU A 77 16.32 7.08 21.69
CA GLU A 77 16.06 8.52 21.85
C GLU A 77 16.57 9.34 20.66
N SER A 78 17.64 8.88 19.97
CA SER A 78 18.18 9.57 18.80
C SER A 78 17.22 9.58 17.58
N LEU A 79 16.19 8.73 17.60
CA LEU A 79 15.16 8.63 16.55
C LEU A 79 13.84 9.30 16.94
N ILE A 80 13.75 9.85 18.16
CA ILE A 80 12.52 10.46 18.67
C ILE A 80 12.48 11.94 18.36
N SER A 81 11.41 12.41 17.75
CA SER A 81 11.13 13.82 17.56
C SER A 81 10.44 14.43 18.80
N GLN A 82 9.54 13.65 19.41
CA GLN A 82 8.78 14.07 20.58
C GLN A 82 8.23 12.85 21.32
N TYR A 83 8.05 12.96 22.63
CA TYR A 83 7.26 12.00 23.40
C TYR A 83 6.37 12.72 24.43
N SER A 84 5.29 12.06 24.83
CA SER A 84 4.38 12.49 25.89
C SER A 84 3.85 11.27 26.65
N TYR A 85 3.15 11.53 27.74
CA TYR A 85 2.47 10.49 28.51
C TYR A 85 0.98 10.76 28.52
N ASP A 86 0.19 9.73 28.18
CA ASP A 86 -1.25 9.76 28.36
C ASP A 86 -1.60 9.07 29.70
N ALA A 87 -2.29 9.80 30.55
CA ALA A 87 -2.74 9.31 31.86
C ALA A 87 -3.80 8.22 31.67
N GLY A 88 -3.71 7.15 32.45
CA GLY A 88 -4.71 6.09 32.46
C GLY A 88 -4.20 4.86 33.23
N PRO A 89 -5.05 3.89 33.54
CA PRO A 89 -4.65 2.54 33.91
C PRO A 89 -4.64 1.60 32.67
N PRO A 90 -3.46 1.22 32.10
CA PRO A 90 -2.12 1.70 32.41
C PRO A 90 -1.81 3.07 31.82
N GLU A 91 -0.83 3.80 32.40
CA GLU A 91 -0.22 4.97 31.77
C GLU A 91 0.49 4.55 30.46
N VAL A 92 0.44 5.41 29.45
CA VAL A 92 0.94 5.11 28.11
C VAL A 92 1.96 6.17 27.67
N LEU A 93 3.16 5.73 27.32
CA LEU A 93 4.14 6.55 26.61
C LEU A 93 3.73 6.64 25.13
N VAL A 94 3.55 7.85 24.65
CA VAL A 94 3.32 8.17 23.23
C VAL A 94 4.61 8.68 22.64
N ALA A 95 5.26 7.90 21.79
CA ALA A 95 6.52 8.24 21.14
C ALA A 95 6.29 8.58 19.66
N ASN A 96 6.72 9.78 19.25
CA ASN A 96 6.73 10.22 17.86
C ASN A 96 8.16 10.09 17.33
N PHE A 97 8.36 9.20 16.37
CA PHE A 97 9.65 8.99 15.73
C PHE A 97 9.85 9.94 14.56
N ASP A 98 11.08 10.42 14.37
CA ASP A 98 11.45 11.16 13.17
C ASP A 98 11.47 10.23 11.95
N PRO A 99 10.66 10.50 10.91
CA PRO A 99 10.56 9.61 9.76
C PRO A 99 11.91 9.41 9.06
N ALA A 100 12.64 10.49 8.78
CA ALA A 100 13.87 10.43 8.01
C ALA A 100 14.99 9.70 8.76
N ALA A 101 15.13 9.94 10.07
CA ALA A 101 16.11 9.25 10.90
C ALA A 101 15.76 7.75 11.04
N THR A 102 14.48 7.43 11.22
CA THR A 102 13.99 6.05 11.36
C THR A 102 14.19 5.26 10.08
N GLU A 103 13.77 5.80 8.92
CA GLU A 103 13.94 5.13 7.62
C GLU A 103 15.42 4.92 7.28
N ARG A 104 16.29 5.88 7.62
CA ARG A 104 17.74 5.73 7.45
C ARG A 104 18.28 4.59 8.32
N ALA A 105 17.86 4.51 9.58
CA ALA A 105 18.29 3.44 10.48
C ALA A 105 17.80 2.05 9.99
N LEU A 106 16.56 1.95 9.51
CA LEU A 106 16.03 0.72 8.91
C LEU A 106 16.80 0.34 7.63
N GLY A 107 17.10 1.30 6.76
CA GLY A 107 17.88 1.09 5.54
C GLY A 107 19.31 0.62 5.83
N GLN A 108 19.99 1.19 6.84
CA GLN A 108 21.31 0.75 7.30
C GLN A 108 21.27 -0.68 7.87
N ALA A 109 20.14 -1.08 8.46
CA ALA A 109 19.93 -2.45 8.93
C ALA A 109 19.55 -3.42 7.79
N GLY A 110 19.49 -2.98 6.53
CA GLY A 110 19.11 -3.79 5.37
C GLY A 110 17.61 -4.04 5.26
N LEU A 111 16.80 -3.25 5.97
CA LEU A 111 15.34 -3.38 5.98
C LEU A 111 14.73 -2.38 5.00
N SER A 112 13.77 -2.85 4.21
CA SER A 112 13.01 -2.00 3.30
C SER A 112 11.72 -1.51 3.95
N VAL A 113 11.37 -0.26 3.69
CA VAL A 113 10.20 0.40 4.30
C VAL A 113 8.95 0.23 3.42
N TRP A 114 7.88 -0.17 4.05
CA TRP A 114 6.52 -0.09 3.51
C TRP A 114 5.95 1.28 3.83
N GLY A 115 5.86 2.14 2.83
CA GLY A 115 5.43 3.53 2.98
C GLY A 115 3.99 3.70 3.50
N ALA A 116 3.57 4.96 3.61
CA ALA A 116 2.27 5.33 4.17
C ALA A 116 1.06 4.97 3.27
N ASN A 117 1.27 4.84 1.95
CA ASN A 117 0.21 4.42 1.02
C ASN A 117 -0.05 2.92 1.18
N ARG A 118 -1.07 2.58 1.95
CA ARG A 118 -1.43 1.20 2.27
C ARG A 118 -2.84 0.86 1.81
N PRO A 119 -3.09 -0.41 1.43
CA PRO A 119 -4.43 -0.84 1.08
C PRO A 119 -5.35 -0.74 2.29
N VAL A 120 -6.51 -0.14 2.12
CA VAL A 120 -7.58 -0.17 3.12
C VAL A 120 -8.14 -1.58 3.19
N VAL A 121 -8.18 -2.17 4.39
CA VAL A 121 -8.68 -3.53 4.61
C VAL A 121 -10.08 -3.46 5.23
N MET A 122 -11.08 -3.97 4.53
CA MET A 122 -12.40 -4.23 5.11
C MET A 122 -12.33 -5.53 5.93
N ILE A 123 -12.69 -5.47 7.20
CA ILE A 123 -12.57 -6.59 8.13
C ILE A 123 -13.96 -7.07 8.55
N TRP A 124 -14.27 -8.31 8.24
CA TRP A 124 -15.41 -9.06 8.77
C TRP A 124 -14.91 -9.98 9.87
N TRP A 125 -15.07 -9.56 11.12
CA TRP A 125 -14.59 -10.27 12.30
C TRP A 125 -15.75 -10.86 13.06
N LEU A 126 -15.84 -12.19 13.10
CA LEU A 126 -16.86 -12.93 13.85
C LEU A 126 -16.23 -13.53 15.11
N ASN A 127 -16.70 -13.14 16.28
CA ASN A 127 -16.43 -13.80 17.54
C ASN A 127 -17.50 -14.86 17.76
N ASP A 128 -17.10 -16.13 17.77
CA ASP A 128 -18.01 -17.28 17.95
C ASP A 128 -17.68 -17.95 19.29
N ALA A 129 -18.27 -17.44 20.36
CA ALA A 129 -18.12 -17.93 21.73
C ALA A 129 -19.35 -18.76 22.15
N ASP A 130 -19.26 -19.42 23.31
CA ASP A 130 -20.38 -20.23 23.86
C ASP A 130 -21.68 -19.42 24.04
N SER A 131 -21.57 -18.11 24.20
CA SER A 131 -22.69 -17.18 24.27
C SER A 131 -23.36 -16.88 22.91
N GLY A 132 -22.80 -17.38 21.82
CA GLY A 132 -23.24 -17.17 20.45
C GLY A 132 -22.26 -16.38 19.60
N ALA A 133 -22.46 -16.45 18.28
CA ALA A 133 -21.64 -15.75 17.31
C ALA A 133 -22.04 -14.28 17.22
N THR A 134 -21.05 -13.38 17.31
CA THR A 134 -21.25 -11.93 17.26
C THR A 134 -20.30 -11.30 16.24
N LEU A 135 -20.88 -10.60 15.26
CA LEU A 135 -20.11 -9.78 14.29
C LEU A 135 -19.60 -8.52 14.98
N VAL A 136 -18.29 -8.29 14.88
CA VAL A 136 -17.65 -7.07 15.40
C VAL A 136 -17.95 -5.91 14.45
N GLY A 137 -18.74 -4.95 14.93
CA GLY A 137 -19.08 -3.74 14.21
C GLY A 137 -18.30 -2.52 14.67
N ASP A 138 -18.21 -1.51 13.81
CA ASP A 138 -17.60 -0.23 14.16
C ASP A 138 -18.35 0.45 15.32
N GLY A 139 -17.60 1.07 16.24
CA GLY A 139 -18.16 1.70 17.44
C GLY A 139 -18.61 0.76 18.54
N GLN A 140 -18.56 -0.57 18.36
CA GLN A 140 -18.80 -1.53 19.44
C GLN A 140 -17.58 -1.70 20.34
N PRO A 141 -17.74 -2.05 21.62
CA PRO A 141 -16.59 -2.28 22.54
C PRO A 141 -15.59 -3.32 21.99
N ALA A 142 -16.07 -4.38 21.33
CA ALA A 142 -15.22 -5.42 20.73
C ALA A 142 -14.34 -4.90 19.57
N SER A 143 -14.71 -3.79 18.90
CA SER A 143 -13.90 -3.20 17.83
C SER A 143 -12.58 -2.61 18.32
N THR A 144 -12.51 -2.20 19.59
CA THR A 144 -11.33 -1.53 20.16
C THR A 144 -10.07 -2.40 20.04
N GLY A 145 -10.16 -3.70 20.32
CA GLY A 145 -9.03 -4.64 20.18
C GLY A 145 -8.58 -4.77 18.73
N VAL A 146 -9.52 -4.85 17.78
CA VAL A 146 -9.21 -4.92 16.34
C VAL A 146 -8.57 -3.61 15.86
N GLN A 147 -9.08 -2.45 16.28
CA GLN A 147 -8.54 -1.15 15.92
C GLN A 147 -7.11 -0.95 16.47
N ARG A 148 -6.84 -1.36 17.72
CA ARG A 148 -5.48 -1.33 18.30
C ARG A 148 -4.52 -2.26 17.57
N GLY A 149 -4.96 -3.47 17.24
CA GLY A 149 -4.18 -4.43 16.43
C GLY A 149 -3.83 -3.85 15.05
N ALA A 150 -4.79 -3.20 14.39
CA ALA A 150 -4.59 -2.54 13.11
C ALA A 150 -3.60 -1.36 13.22
N GLN A 151 -3.74 -0.53 14.23
CA GLN A 151 -2.81 0.57 14.50
C GLN A 151 -1.39 0.04 14.76
N ARG A 152 -1.26 -1.05 15.53
CA ARG A 152 0.03 -1.68 15.79
C ARG A 152 0.66 -2.25 14.52
N ALA A 153 -0.14 -2.87 13.64
CA ALA A 153 0.29 -3.37 12.33
C ALA A 153 0.45 -2.25 11.26
N GLY A 154 -0.06 -1.06 11.53
CA GLY A 154 -0.07 0.08 10.59
C GLY A 154 -1.01 -0.14 9.40
N LEU A 155 -2.11 -0.85 9.59
CA LEU A 155 -3.10 -1.10 8.55
C LEU A 155 -4.27 -0.11 8.66
N PRO A 156 -4.62 0.62 7.59
CA PRO A 156 -5.89 1.33 7.54
C PRO A 156 -7.01 0.30 7.38
N ILE A 157 -7.98 0.32 8.28
CA ILE A 157 -9.07 -0.65 8.30
C ILE A 157 -10.44 0.02 8.21
N ARG A 158 -11.42 -0.76 7.78
CA ARG A 158 -12.84 -0.47 7.92
C ARG A 158 -13.50 -1.68 8.60
N LEU A 159 -14.41 -1.40 9.50
CA LEU A 159 -15.28 -2.39 10.11
C LEU A 159 -16.71 -2.17 9.62
N PRO A 160 -17.56 -3.21 9.55
CA PRO A 160 -18.96 -3.04 9.23
C PRO A 160 -19.67 -2.26 10.35
N LEU A 161 -20.72 -1.55 10.03
CA LEU A 161 -21.59 -0.93 11.03
C LEU A 161 -22.37 -1.99 11.83
N ALA A 162 -22.37 -3.25 11.35
CA ALA A 162 -23.10 -4.38 11.87
C ALA A 162 -24.63 -4.12 11.91
N ASP A 163 -25.15 -3.42 10.88
CA ASP A 163 -26.58 -3.31 10.64
C ASP A 163 -27.22 -4.67 10.28
N LEU A 164 -28.54 -4.73 10.18
CA LEU A 164 -29.24 -5.99 9.94
C LEU A 164 -28.76 -6.69 8.65
N ASN A 165 -28.52 -5.95 7.57
CA ASN A 165 -28.05 -6.52 6.31
C ASN A 165 -26.64 -7.10 6.46
N GLU A 166 -25.79 -6.41 7.18
CA GLU A 166 -24.41 -6.87 7.44
C GLU A 166 -24.36 -8.04 8.41
N GLN A 167 -25.27 -8.10 9.41
CA GLN A 167 -25.40 -9.28 10.26
C GLN A 167 -25.84 -10.51 9.47
N LEU A 168 -26.72 -10.34 8.47
CA LEU A 168 -27.12 -11.42 7.57
C LEU A 168 -25.97 -11.86 6.63
N ALA A 169 -25.09 -10.95 6.25
CA ALA A 169 -23.90 -11.26 5.44
C ALA A 169 -22.77 -11.85 6.29
N GLY A 170 -22.55 -11.37 7.52
CA GLY A 170 -21.46 -11.73 8.42
C GLY A 170 -21.66 -13.04 9.18
N THR A 171 -22.34 -14.01 8.61
CA THR A 171 -22.56 -15.34 9.22
C THR A 171 -21.30 -16.20 9.17
N ALA A 172 -21.19 -17.19 10.08
CA ALA A 172 -20.07 -18.14 10.07
C ALA A 172 -19.91 -18.82 8.70
N ALA A 173 -21.02 -19.18 8.04
CA ALA A 173 -20.99 -19.78 6.71
C ALA A 173 -20.31 -18.90 5.65
N ASN A 174 -20.61 -17.59 5.64
CA ASN A 174 -20.02 -16.64 4.69
C ASN A 174 -18.57 -16.26 5.07
N ILE A 175 -18.26 -16.16 6.37
CA ILE A 175 -16.91 -15.89 6.88
C ILE A 175 -15.96 -17.05 6.53
N ASP A 176 -16.42 -18.29 6.64
CA ASP A 176 -15.64 -19.49 6.34
C ASP A 176 -15.66 -19.88 4.85
N ALA A 177 -16.44 -19.19 4.04
CA ALA A 177 -16.51 -19.48 2.61
C ALA A 177 -15.21 -19.16 1.88
N SER A 178 -14.86 -19.96 0.88
CA SER A 178 -13.75 -19.66 -0.03
C SER A 178 -14.10 -18.56 -1.04
N ASP A 179 -15.37 -18.41 -1.38
CA ASP A 179 -15.91 -17.36 -2.23
C ASP A 179 -16.37 -16.17 -1.39
N PRO A 180 -15.75 -14.98 -1.54
CA PRO A 180 -16.09 -13.79 -0.77
C PRO A 180 -17.28 -12.99 -1.31
N THR A 181 -18.03 -13.49 -2.28
CA THR A 181 -19.03 -12.69 -3.03
C THR A 181 -20.06 -12.02 -2.11
N ALA A 182 -20.60 -12.73 -1.12
CA ALA A 182 -21.56 -12.15 -0.18
C ALA A 182 -20.95 -11.01 0.66
N LEU A 183 -19.73 -11.23 1.18
CA LEU A 183 -19.02 -10.23 1.96
C LEU A 183 -18.58 -9.04 1.10
N ARG A 184 -18.17 -9.27 -0.15
CA ARG A 184 -17.79 -8.19 -1.09
C ARG A 184 -18.98 -7.29 -1.40
N GLN A 185 -20.14 -7.85 -1.72
CA GLN A 185 -21.35 -7.08 -2.00
C GLN A 185 -21.74 -6.20 -0.80
N ALA A 186 -21.71 -6.75 0.40
CA ALA A 186 -21.98 -5.99 1.62
C ALA A 186 -20.90 -4.93 1.92
N SER A 187 -19.69 -5.10 1.36
CA SER A 187 -18.54 -4.19 1.56
C SER A 187 -18.43 -3.04 0.55
N GLU A 188 -19.22 -3.05 -0.53
CA GLU A 188 -19.06 -2.07 -1.64
C GLU A 188 -19.09 -0.62 -1.19
N ARG A 189 -19.92 -0.29 -0.20
CA ARG A 189 -20.04 1.07 0.35
C ARG A 189 -18.80 1.58 1.09
N TYR A 190 -17.87 0.69 1.48
CA TYR A 190 -16.71 1.06 2.30
C TYR A 190 -15.46 1.43 1.48
N GLY A 191 -15.46 1.18 0.18
CA GLY A 191 -14.37 1.55 -0.72
C GLY A 191 -13.01 0.95 -0.33
N ALA A 192 -13.00 -0.29 0.18
CA ALA A 192 -11.78 -0.97 0.62
C ALA A 192 -11.04 -1.64 -0.55
N ASN A 193 -9.71 -1.75 -0.42
CA ASN A 193 -8.84 -2.37 -1.43
C ASN A 193 -8.68 -3.89 -1.22
N ALA A 194 -8.81 -4.34 0.04
CA ALA A 194 -8.69 -5.74 0.43
C ALA A 194 -9.83 -6.12 1.37
N LEU A 195 -10.19 -7.40 1.38
CA LEU A 195 -11.22 -7.98 2.24
C LEU A 195 -10.58 -9.03 3.14
N LEU A 196 -10.79 -8.92 4.44
CA LEU A 196 -10.36 -9.87 5.45
C LEU A 196 -11.58 -10.44 6.17
N ALA A 197 -11.75 -11.76 6.13
CA ALA A 197 -12.71 -12.48 6.95
C ALA A 197 -11.98 -13.21 8.07
N VAL A 198 -12.44 -13.07 9.29
CA VAL A 198 -11.84 -13.66 10.51
C VAL A 198 -12.92 -14.36 11.32
N HIS A 199 -12.72 -15.64 11.59
CA HIS A 199 -13.54 -16.43 12.50
C HIS A 199 -12.74 -16.75 13.76
N ALA A 200 -13.07 -16.09 14.86
CA ALA A 200 -12.39 -16.22 16.14
C ALA A 200 -13.23 -17.03 17.11
N LYS A 201 -12.61 -18.04 17.73
CA LYS A 201 -13.25 -18.95 18.68
C LYS A 201 -12.40 -19.12 19.94
N PRO A 202 -13.00 -19.34 21.09
CA PRO A 202 -12.27 -19.82 22.27
C PRO A 202 -11.59 -21.17 21.98
N GLN A 203 -10.36 -21.33 22.46
CA GLN A 203 -9.63 -22.59 22.37
C GLN A 203 -8.81 -22.81 23.64
N GLY A 204 -9.17 -23.80 24.44
CA GLY A 204 -8.54 -24.01 25.74
C GLY A 204 -8.69 -22.79 26.64
N ASN A 205 -7.55 -22.26 27.14
CA ASN A 205 -7.54 -21.05 27.96
C ASN A 205 -7.34 -19.75 27.15
N GLY A 206 -7.35 -19.81 25.82
CA GLY A 206 -7.11 -18.68 24.95
C GLY A 206 -8.10 -18.62 23.80
N TRP A 207 -7.67 -17.97 22.74
CA TRP A 207 -8.45 -17.74 21.52
C TRP A 207 -7.67 -18.18 20.29
N GLN A 208 -8.38 -18.69 19.29
CA GLN A 208 -7.88 -19.01 17.97
C GLN A 208 -8.72 -18.30 16.92
N ALA A 209 -8.07 -17.82 15.85
CA ALA A 209 -8.74 -17.33 14.66
C ALA A 209 -8.28 -18.10 13.44
N GLN A 210 -9.23 -18.39 12.55
CA GLN A 210 -8.97 -18.68 11.15
C GLN A 210 -9.30 -17.45 10.34
N TRP A 211 -8.46 -17.12 9.35
CA TRP A 211 -8.68 -15.93 8.56
C TRP A 211 -8.40 -16.15 7.07
N ARG A 212 -9.09 -15.40 6.23
CA ARG A 212 -8.91 -15.34 4.77
C ARG A 212 -8.80 -13.89 4.34
N LEU A 213 -7.81 -13.63 3.49
CA LEU A 213 -7.52 -12.31 2.94
C LEU A 213 -7.64 -12.36 1.43
N TRP A 214 -8.47 -11.52 0.85
CA TRP A 214 -8.56 -11.31 -0.60
C TRP A 214 -8.06 -9.92 -0.96
N ASN A 215 -7.11 -9.86 -1.89
CA ASN A 215 -6.54 -8.62 -2.40
C ASN A 215 -6.48 -8.70 -3.94
N GLY A 216 -7.45 -8.10 -4.62
CA GLY A 216 -7.70 -8.31 -6.03
C GLY A 216 -8.10 -9.76 -6.31
N SER A 217 -7.37 -10.43 -7.22
CA SER A 217 -7.55 -11.86 -7.55
C SER A 217 -6.79 -12.80 -6.61
N ALA A 218 -5.88 -12.30 -5.79
CA ALA A 218 -5.10 -13.11 -4.87
C ALA A 218 -5.89 -13.40 -3.61
N ALA A 219 -5.78 -14.64 -3.12
CA ALA A 219 -6.35 -15.09 -1.86
C ALA A 219 -5.25 -15.72 -1.00
N ASP A 220 -5.18 -15.30 0.25
CA ASP A 220 -4.32 -15.86 1.29
C ASP A 220 -5.19 -16.35 2.44
N GLN A 221 -4.69 -17.29 3.22
CA GLN A 221 -5.36 -17.77 4.42
C GLN A 221 -4.33 -18.09 5.51
N GLY A 222 -4.79 -18.13 6.75
CA GLY A 222 -3.95 -18.48 7.88
C GLY A 222 -4.75 -18.71 9.14
N SER A 223 -4.02 -19.01 10.21
CA SER A 223 -4.56 -19.13 11.56
C SER A 223 -3.61 -18.48 12.56
N SER A 224 -4.18 -17.89 13.59
CA SER A 224 -3.44 -17.26 14.70
C SER A 224 -4.04 -17.68 16.03
N GLN A 225 -3.22 -17.73 17.08
CA GLN A 225 -3.65 -18.06 18.44
C GLN A 225 -3.08 -17.05 19.43
N ALA A 226 -3.82 -16.75 20.49
CA ALA A 226 -3.38 -15.84 21.55
C ALA A 226 -4.11 -16.10 22.86
N ALA A 227 -3.63 -15.49 23.94
CA ALA A 227 -4.20 -15.65 25.26
C ALA A 227 -5.59 -15.00 25.41
N ASP A 228 -5.82 -13.91 24.67
CA ASP A 228 -7.06 -13.13 24.70
C ASP A 228 -7.43 -12.57 23.34
N GLN A 229 -8.59 -11.94 23.22
CA GLN A 229 -9.11 -11.41 21.96
C GLN A 229 -8.27 -10.23 21.41
N GLU A 230 -7.70 -9.38 22.28
CA GLU A 230 -6.90 -8.23 21.85
C GLU A 230 -5.54 -8.69 21.29
N ALA A 231 -4.90 -9.63 22.00
CA ALA A 231 -3.66 -10.25 21.53
C ALA A 231 -3.90 -11.03 20.22
N LEU A 232 -5.06 -11.71 20.09
CA LEU A 232 -5.45 -12.41 18.87
C LEU A 232 -5.61 -11.42 17.69
N ALA A 233 -6.31 -10.31 17.90
CA ALA A 233 -6.47 -9.28 16.89
C ALA A 233 -5.11 -8.73 16.43
N THR A 234 -4.20 -8.49 17.36
CA THR A 234 -2.83 -8.07 17.07
C THR A 234 -2.09 -9.11 16.21
N ALA A 235 -2.14 -10.38 16.58
CA ALA A 235 -1.48 -11.46 15.85
C ALA A 235 -2.03 -11.62 14.43
N VAL A 236 -3.35 -11.67 14.26
CA VAL A 236 -4.00 -11.76 12.95
C VAL A 236 -3.60 -10.59 12.05
N LEU A 237 -3.66 -9.36 12.57
CA LEU A 237 -3.41 -8.17 11.76
C LEU A 237 -1.93 -7.98 11.43
N GLN A 238 -1.01 -8.44 12.27
CA GLN A 238 0.41 -8.53 11.93
C GLN A 238 0.67 -9.56 10.82
N ASP A 239 0.04 -10.74 10.88
CA ASP A 239 0.13 -11.74 9.82
C ASP A 239 -0.42 -11.21 8.49
N VAL A 240 -1.56 -10.52 8.52
CA VAL A 240 -2.17 -9.87 7.35
C VAL A 240 -1.25 -8.78 6.79
N ALA A 241 -0.68 -7.92 7.65
CA ALA A 241 0.27 -6.90 7.23
C ALA A 241 1.51 -7.53 6.56
N ALA A 242 2.02 -8.63 7.10
CA ALA A 242 3.14 -9.36 6.51
C ALA A 242 2.83 -9.95 5.13
N ARG A 243 1.57 -10.35 4.87
CA ARG A 243 1.13 -10.83 3.55
C ARG A 243 0.99 -9.68 2.55
N LEU A 244 0.33 -8.60 2.98
CA LEU A 244 0.11 -7.43 2.14
C LEU A 244 1.45 -6.75 1.77
N SER A 245 2.35 -6.55 2.74
CA SER A 245 3.62 -5.86 2.53
C SER A 245 4.48 -6.48 1.43
N LYS A 246 4.40 -7.80 1.22
CA LYS A 246 5.17 -8.50 0.17
C LYS A 246 4.94 -7.94 -1.24
N LYS A 247 3.78 -7.32 -1.49
CA LYS A 247 3.46 -6.69 -2.77
C LYS A 247 3.97 -5.26 -2.90
N PHE A 248 4.23 -4.60 -1.76
CA PHE A 248 4.52 -3.16 -1.72
C PHE A 248 5.93 -2.83 -1.25
N VAL A 249 6.66 -3.80 -0.73
CA VAL A 249 8.04 -3.65 -0.27
C VAL A 249 9.00 -4.28 -1.27
N SER A 250 9.89 -3.48 -1.85
CA SER A 250 10.95 -3.99 -2.72
C SER A 250 12.17 -4.39 -1.89
N ARG A 251 12.84 -5.46 -2.32
CA ARG A 251 14.14 -5.82 -1.74
C ARG A 251 15.18 -4.78 -2.12
N PRO A 252 16.14 -4.46 -1.25
CA PRO A 252 17.27 -3.59 -1.61
C PRO A 252 17.96 -4.10 -2.87
N GLY A 253 18.29 -3.20 -3.80
CA GLY A 253 18.98 -3.55 -5.04
C GLY A 253 18.08 -4.01 -6.21
N THR A 254 16.76 -4.07 -6.04
CA THR A 254 15.83 -4.44 -7.13
C THR A 254 15.23 -3.25 -7.87
N THR A 255 15.67 -2.04 -7.55
CA THR A 255 15.25 -0.82 -8.24
C THR A 255 15.99 -0.65 -9.57
N GLN A 256 15.26 -0.20 -10.59
CA GLN A 256 15.83 0.08 -11.93
C GLN A 256 15.25 1.39 -12.49
N PRO A 257 15.97 2.02 -13.45
CA PRO A 257 15.45 3.18 -14.16
C PRO A 257 14.22 2.79 -14.99
N LEU A 258 13.11 3.50 -14.77
CA LEU A 258 11.82 3.27 -15.44
C LEU A 258 11.33 4.54 -16.11
N THR A 259 10.53 4.38 -17.15
CA THR A 259 9.67 5.41 -17.71
C THR A 259 8.22 5.02 -17.42
N LEU A 260 7.47 5.88 -16.75
CA LEU A 260 6.05 5.72 -16.51
C LEU A 260 5.27 6.63 -17.46
N VAL A 261 4.33 6.06 -18.18
CA VAL A 261 3.37 6.79 -19.02
C VAL A 261 1.98 6.62 -18.40
N ALA A 262 1.38 7.72 -17.95
CA ALA A 262 0.04 7.75 -17.36
C ALA A 262 -0.91 8.51 -18.28
N ASP A 263 -1.90 7.81 -18.82
CA ASP A 263 -2.90 8.34 -19.76
C ASP A 263 -4.21 8.72 -19.05
N ASN A 264 -5.05 9.53 -19.71
CA ASN A 264 -6.32 10.04 -19.21
C ASN A 264 -6.18 10.83 -17.88
N SER A 265 -5.09 11.62 -17.76
CA SER A 265 -4.80 12.44 -16.57
C SER A 265 -5.49 13.80 -16.69
N ASN A 266 -5.99 14.30 -15.54
CA ASN A 266 -6.43 15.68 -15.34
C ASN A 266 -5.67 16.27 -14.14
N PHE A 267 -5.98 17.51 -13.76
CA PHE A 267 -5.26 18.17 -12.66
C PHE A 267 -5.38 17.43 -11.31
N GLU A 268 -6.56 16.91 -10.98
CA GLU A 268 -6.77 16.15 -9.74
C GLU A 268 -5.95 14.83 -9.75
N ARG A 269 -6.01 14.11 -10.87
CA ARG A 269 -5.26 12.86 -11.11
C ARG A 269 -3.75 13.09 -11.13
N TYR A 270 -3.31 14.23 -11.67
CA TYR A 270 -1.91 14.65 -11.58
C TYR A 270 -1.47 14.84 -10.11
N ALA A 271 -2.25 15.58 -9.32
CA ALA A 271 -1.93 15.80 -7.91
C ALA A 271 -1.90 14.48 -7.09
N GLN A 272 -2.81 13.56 -7.42
CA GLN A 272 -2.85 12.23 -6.81
C GLN A 272 -1.62 11.39 -7.21
N LEU A 273 -1.25 11.41 -8.48
CA LEU A 273 -0.07 10.71 -8.99
C LEU A 273 1.22 11.25 -8.37
N GLN A 274 1.33 12.57 -8.19
CA GLN A 274 2.48 13.20 -7.52
C GLN A 274 2.68 12.66 -6.10
N LYS A 275 1.62 12.51 -5.30
CA LYS A 275 1.70 11.94 -3.95
C LYS A 275 2.22 10.50 -3.96
N VAL A 276 1.81 9.69 -4.95
CA VAL A 276 2.28 8.30 -5.09
C VAL A 276 3.75 8.24 -5.49
N LEU A 277 4.18 9.17 -6.35
CA LEU A 277 5.55 9.21 -6.90
C LEU A 277 6.54 10.00 -6.03
N GLU A 278 6.08 10.77 -5.04
CA GLU A 278 6.93 11.59 -4.16
C GLU A 278 8.09 10.80 -3.52
N PRO A 279 7.89 9.57 -2.98
CA PRO A 279 8.98 8.79 -2.41
C PRO A 279 9.92 8.16 -3.44
N LEU A 280 9.63 8.25 -4.73
CA LEU A 280 10.31 7.53 -5.81
C LEU A 280 11.10 8.50 -6.68
N SER A 281 12.05 9.24 -6.27
CA SER A 281 12.93 10.10 -7.11
C SER A 281 12.41 10.35 -8.54
N SER A 282 11.14 10.75 -8.67
CA SER A 282 10.45 10.87 -9.94
C SER A 282 10.66 12.26 -10.56
N ARG A 283 10.74 12.32 -11.89
CA ARG A 283 10.80 13.55 -12.66
C ARG A 283 9.81 13.53 -13.82
N LEU A 284 8.90 14.50 -13.86
CA LEU A 284 8.03 14.71 -15.00
C LEU A 284 8.89 15.16 -16.20
N VAL A 285 8.82 14.43 -17.31
CA VAL A 285 9.63 14.67 -18.52
C VAL A 285 8.77 15.28 -19.62
N LYS A 286 7.51 14.83 -19.75
CA LYS A 286 6.66 15.23 -20.85
C LYS A 286 5.19 15.27 -20.44
N VAL A 287 4.46 16.23 -20.99
CA VAL A 287 3.00 16.36 -20.90
C VAL A 287 2.45 16.51 -22.31
N GLU A 288 1.58 15.60 -22.74
CA GLU A 288 0.93 15.62 -24.05
C GLU A 288 -0.57 15.41 -23.88
N GLY A 289 -1.33 16.50 -23.95
CA GLY A 289 -2.77 16.45 -23.71
C GLY A 289 -3.07 15.90 -22.30
N THR A 290 -3.68 14.70 -22.23
CA THR A 290 -4.00 14.00 -20.97
C THR A 290 -2.94 12.98 -20.57
N GLN A 291 -1.84 12.88 -21.31
CA GLN A 291 -0.77 11.92 -21.06
C GLN A 291 0.40 12.57 -20.33
N LEU A 292 0.84 11.94 -19.24
CA LEU A 292 1.98 12.34 -18.43
C LEU A 292 3.08 11.30 -18.54
N THR A 293 4.31 11.73 -18.79
CA THR A 293 5.48 10.85 -18.85
C THR A 293 6.47 11.21 -17.74
N TYR A 294 6.80 10.25 -16.91
CA TYR A 294 7.78 10.40 -15.82
C TYR A 294 8.98 9.48 -16.01
N ASN A 295 10.16 9.99 -15.65
CA ASN A 295 11.33 9.18 -15.40
C ASN A 295 11.48 8.99 -13.88
N LEU A 296 11.71 7.76 -13.44
CA LEU A 296 11.86 7.43 -12.03
C LEU A 296 12.75 6.19 -11.84
N THR A 297 13.15 5.94 -10.61
CA THR A 297 13.88 4.74 -10.23
C THR A 297 13.05 3.98 -9.20
N ALA A 298 12.56 2.80 -9.57
CA ALA A 298 11.72 1.97 -8.69
C ALA A 298 11.82 0.48 -9.05
N ASN A 299 11.29 -0.35 -8.18
CA ASN A 299 10.96 -1.73 -8.52
C ASN A 299 9.65 -1.74 -9.34
N PRO A 300 9.59 -2.38 -10.52
CA PRO A 300 8.39 -2.38 -11.38
C PRO A 300 7.14 -2.92 -10.70
N ASP A 301 7.27 -4.05 -9.97
CA ASP A 301 6.12 -4.71 -9.32
C ASP A 301 5.57 -3.84 -8.18
N GLN A 302 6.46 -3.23 -7.39
CA GLN A 302 6.07 -2.29 -6.34
C GLN A 302 5.37 -1.06 -6.92
N LEU A 303 5.93 -0.46 -7.97
CA LEU A 303 5.33 0.69 -8.66
C LEU A 303 3.95 0.33 -9.20
N GLN A 304 3.80 -0.82 -9.84
CA GLN A 304 2.51 -1.30 -10.34
C GLN A 304 1.49 -1.46 -9.21
N ALA A 305 1.89 -2.04 -8.08
CA ALA A 305 1.02 -2.19 -6.91
C ALA A 305 0.59 -0.83 -6.34
N GLN A 306 1.51 0.13 -6.21
CA GLN A 306 1.22 1.50 -5.72
C GLN A 306 0.29 2.27 -6.68
N LEU A 307 0.52 2.18 -7.98
CA LEU A 307 -0.33 2.80 -9.00
C LEU A 307 -1.74 2.17 -9.01
N GLY A 308 -1.82 0.84 -8.82
CA GLY A 308 -3.09 0.14 -8.68
C GLY A 308 -3.91 0.61 -7.47
N LEU A 309 -3.26 0.87 -6.33
CA LEU A 309 -3.92 1.46 -5.14
C LEU A 309 -4.44 2.88 -5.41
N ALA A 310 -3.75 3.64 -6.25
CA ALA A 310 -4.20 4.97 -6.69
C ALA A 310 -5.33 4.92 -7.71
N GLY A 311 -5.70 3.74 -8.21
CA GLY A 311 -6.77 3.53 -9.18
C GLY A 311 -6.31 3.49 -10.64
N LEU A 312 -5.00 3.52 -10.92
CA LEU A 312 -4.49 3.35 -12.28
C LEU A 312 -4.51 1.87 -12.67
N GLN A 313 -4.88 1.61 -13.91
CA GLN A 313 -4.88 0.27 -14.49
C GLN A 313 -3.72 0.11 -15.47
N PRO A 314 -3.05 -1.05 -15.53
CA PRO A 314 -2.08 -1.33 -16.55
C PRO A 314 -2.70 -1.18 -17.96
N ALA A 315 -1.99 -0.51 -18.85
CA ALA A 315 -2.39 -0.30 -20.23
C ALA A 315 -1.35 -0.89 -21.19
N SER A 316 -1.79 -1.27 -22.38
CA SER A 316 -0.86 -1.69 -23.43
C SER A 316 -0.13 -0.46 -24.02
N ALA A 317 1.11 -0.66 -24.48
CA ALA A 317 1.81 0.35 -25.24
C ALA A 317 0.94 0.82 -26.41
N PRO A 318 0.88 2.13 -26.71
CA PRO A 318 0.24 2.59 -27.93
C PRO A 318 0.87 1.86 -29.11
N ALA A 319 0.03 1.36 -30.04
CA ALA A 319 0.56 0.78 -31.27
C ALA A 319 1.43 1.84 -31.96
N ALA A 320 2.72 1.52 -32.16
CA ALA A 320 3.60 2.41 -32.87
C ALA A 320 2.97 2.70 -34.24
N THR A 321 2.50 3.93 -34.44
CA THR A 321 2.10 4.38 -35.78
C THR A 321 3.38 4.29 -36.61
N ALA A 322 3.44 3.29 -37.49
CA ALA A 322 4.57 3.12 -38.39
C ALA A 322 4.78 4.45 -39.12
N ALA A 323 5.91 5.07 -38.88
CA ALA A 323 6.32 6.22 -39.64
C ALA A 323 6.28 5.82 -41.14
N PRO A 324 5.68 6.62 -42.01
CA PRO A 324 5.67 6.29 -43.43
C PRO A 324 7.12 6.14 -43.90
N ALA A 325 7.47 4.96 -44.39
CA ALA A 325 8.76 4.69 -44.98
C ALA A 325 8.94 5.66 -46.13
N THR A 326 9.90 6.56 -46.02
CA THR A 326 10.31 7.42 -47.14
C THR A 326 10.83 6.53 -48.27
N PRO A 327 10.25 6.56 -49.46
CA PRO A 327 10.75 5.75 -50.57
C PRO A 327 12.17 6.21 -50.89
N ALA A 328 13.12 5.33 -50.89
CA ALA A 328 14.46 5.54 -51.38
C ALA A 328 14.39 5.87 -52.86
N ALA A 329 14.66 7.11 -53.25
CA ALA A 329 14.83 7.53 -54.64
C ALA A 329 16.09 6.84 -55.20
N ALA A 330 15.90 5.93 -56.11
CA ALA A 330 16.94 5.36 -56.93
C ALA A 330 17.40 6.43 -57.95
N THR A 331 18.66 6.77 -57.94
CA THR A 331 19.29 7.58 -58.99
C THR A 331 20.22 6.68 -59.80
N PRO A 332 20.10 6.68 -61.15
CA PRO A 332 21.02 5.92 -62.03
C PRO A 332 22.27 6.72 -62.37
N GLY A 333 23.31 6.05 -62.40
CA GLY A 333 24.70 6.10 -62.77
C GLY A 333 25.32 7.16 -63.68
N ALA A 334 26.61 7.20 -63.48
CA ALA A 334 27.78 7.41 -64.35
C ALA A 334 28.52 8.76 -64.20
N PRO A 335 29.80 8.89 -64.62
CA PRO A 335 30.98 8.07 -64.33
C PRO A 335 32.13 8.92 -63.74
N VAL A 336 33.17 8.18 -63.32
CA VAL A 336 34.48 8.57 -62.77
C VAL A 336 35.15 9.81 -63.36
N ASP A 337 35.72 10.68 -62.55
CA ASP A 337 37.12 11.13 -62.76
C ASP A 337 37.83 11.47 -61.44
N ALA A 338 39.16 11.34 -61.51
CA ALA A 338 40.05 11.14 -60.40
C ALA A 338 40.59 12.43 -59.74
N THR A 339 41.15 12.27 -58.56
CA THR A 339 42.14 13.12 -57.88
C THR A 339 41.64 14.25 -56.99
N ALA A 340 41.41 13.90 -55.70
CA ALA A 340 41.70 14.78 -54.57
C ALA A 340 41.76 13.97 -53.26
N THR A 341 42.85 14.11 -52.55
CA THR A 341 43.18 13.53 -51.27
C THR A 341 42.10 13.83 -50.22
N PRO A 342 41.52 12.86 -49.53
CA PRO A 342 40.51 13.16 -48.51
C PRO A 342 41.20 13.47 -47.18
N SER A 343 40.99 14.66 -46.67
CA SER A 343 41.16 14.98 -45.22
C SER A 343 40.13 14.16 -44.45
N ALA A 344 40.58 13.38 -43.50
CA ALA A 344 39.71 12.58 -42.66
C ALA A 344 38.72 13.46 -41.87
N PRO A 345 37.44 13.16 -41.86
CA PRO A 345 36.47 13.84 -40.99
C PRO A 345 36.76 13.41 -39.52
N VAL A 346 36.91 14.39 -38.67
CA VAL A 346 36.97 14.20 -37.20
C VAL A 346 35.64 13.55 -36.80
N ALA A 347 35.71 12.33 -36.32
CA ALA A 347 34.58 11.60 -35.77
C ALA A 347 33.99 12.36 -34.58
N GLN A 348 32.79 12.92 -34.73
CA GLN A 348 32.04 13.39 -33.59
C GLN A 348 31.73 12.18 -32.68
N PRO A 349 31.95 12.31 -31.34
CA PRO A 349 31.61 11.25 -30.41
C PRO A 349 30.12 10.97 -30.54
N ALA A 350 29.77 9.72 -30.82
CA ALA A 350 28.38 9.24 -30.81
C ALA A 350 27.72 9.59 -29.47
N PRO A 351 26.47 10.07 -29.45
CA PRO A 351 25.78 10.33 -28.21
C PRO A 351 25.74 9.02 -27.41
N SER A 352 26.23 9.07 -26.18
CA SER A 352 26.26 7.95 -25.26
C SER A 352 24.87 7.34 -25.20
N ALA A 353 24.72 6.09 -25.60
CA ALA A 353 23.47 5.36 -25.51
C ALA A 353 23.03 5.33 -24.02
N GLN A 354 22.00 6.09 -23.70
CA GLN A 354 21.38 6.01 -22.38
C GLN A 354 20.90 4.58 -22.19
N PRO A 355 21.10 3.98 -20.99
CA PRO A 355 20.62 2.63 -20.74
C PRO A 355 19.12 2.56 -21.05
N ALA A 356 18.73 1.54 -21.79
CA ALA A 356 17.36 1.32 -22.19
C ALA A 356 16.47 1.24 -20.92
N ARG A 357 15.54 2.20 -20.80
CA ARG A 357 14.59 2.25 -19.68
C ARG A 357 13.40 1.40 -20.01
N THR A 358 12.97 0.56 -19.08
CA THR A 358 11.70 -0.15 -19.23
C THR A 358 10.54 0.84 -19.12
N THR A 359 9.65 0.85 -20.11
CA THR A 359 8.48 1.73 -20.10
C THR A 359 7.25 0.99 -19.61
N LEU A 360 6.57 1.55 -18.62
CA LEU A 360 5.32 1.05 -18.06
C LEU A 360 4.18 1.98 -18.47
N TYR A 361 3.11 1.41 -18.99
CA TYR A 361 1.93 2.15 -19.43
C TYR A 361 0.78 1.92 -18.47
N PHE A 362 0.15 3.00 -18.05
CA PHE A 362 -1.01 3.00 -17.16
C PHE A 362 -2.06 3.98 -17.64
N ARG A 363 -3.31 3.71 -17.28
CA ARG A 363 -4.45 4.58 -17.61
C ARG A 363 -5.35 4.74 -16.40
N TRP A 364 -5.87 5.94 -16.23
CA TRP A 364 -7.00 6.19 -15.35
C TRP A 364 -8.30 5.68 -15.98
N PRO A 365 -9.21 5.08 -15.18
CA PRO A 365 -10.52 4.64 -15.66
C PRO A 365 -11.41 5.78 -16.17
#